data_8df2aa7e4daff34c829a2ec2cb8003ee
#
_entry.id   8df2aa7e4daff34c829a2ec2cb8003ee
#
_cell.length_a   1.000
_cell.length_b   1.000
_cell.length_c   1.000
_cell.angle_alpha   90.00
_cell.angle_beta   90.00
_cell.angle_gamma   90.00
#
_symmetry.space_group_name_H-M   'P 1'
#
loop_
_entity.id
_entity.type
_entity.pdbx_description
1 polymer ?
#
loop_
_entity_poly.entity_id
_entity_poly.type
_entity_poly.pdbx_seq_one_letter_code
_entity_poly.pdbx_strand_id
1 'polypeptide(L)'
;FALAGSPDWWTRQDLRLLLRLEDMRTDAATALFKAFNFLTTELFIRVVRWGTILALVFYRRWRHLVAGMAVFLIVDLVSTGMASAVARPRPLVEILVSWEGYSHPSAPLASLAATLGVIGYSLIPQGKWRNWWFLGSGVLLLIEVLARIYLGVDHPSDAVVGAMFSIAVAVVVFKLFVPDSVFPVAYSHGKSAHLDVSGKRGEAIKQAVQDQLGLEVTYLGYVGLAGSAGSTPLQMNVRRDTASPEATMIFAKLYAQSHLRADRWYKWGRTVVYGTLEDEVRFTSVRRLVEYEDYMMRVMRDAGIPCALPYGFVEITPE
;
A
#
# COMPACT_ATOMS: atom_id res chain seq x y z
N PHE A 1 25.88 -24.59 3.86
CA PHE A 1 26.04 -25.65 2.85
C PHE A 1 27.42 -25.56 2.24
N ALA A 2 28.41 -26.18 2.90
CA ALA A 2 29.67 -26.51 2.27
C ALA A 2 29.41 -27.75 1.40
N LEU A 3 28.79 -27.58 0.26
CA LEU A 3 28.90 -28.53 -0.80
C LEU A 3 30.30 -28.37 -1.39
N ALA A 4 31.13 -29.38 -1.23
CA ALA A 4 32.39 -29.58 -1.94
C ALA A 4 32.09 -29.76 -3.45
N GLY A 5 31.66 -28.69 -4.10
CA GLY A 5 31.42 -28.56 -5.52
C GLY A 5 31.93 -27.19 -5.96
N SER A 6 32.31 -27.04 -7.22
CA SER A 6 32.70 -25.73 -7.79
C SER A 6 31.68 -24.67 -7.39
N PRO A 7 32.10 -23.47 -6.94
CA PRO A 7 31.15 -22.42 -6.53
C PRO A 7 30.14 -22.17 -7.65
N ASP A 8 28.84 -22.08 -7.26
CA ASP A 8 27.76 -21.84 -8.19
C ASP A 8 28.05 -20.59 -9.03
N TRP A 9 27.49 -20.56 -10.25
CA TRP A 9 27.71 -19.44 -11.19
C TRP A 9 27.51 -18.07 -10.50
N TRP A 10 26.48 -17.93 -9.68
CA TRP A 10 26.18 -16.71 -8.93
C TRP A 10 27.31 -16.32 -7.95
N THR A 11 27.80 -17.26 -7.19
CA THR A 11 28.91 -17.04 -6.25
C THR A 11 30.17 -16.58 -6.94
N ARG A 12 30.45 -17.10 -8.15
CA ARG A 12 31.60 -16.65 -8.98
C ARG A 12 31.42 -15.23 -9.49
N GLN A 13 30.20 -14.83 -9.88
CA GLN A 13 29.91 -13.46 -10.32
C GLN A 13 30.01 -12.47 -9.15
N ASP A 14 29.41 -12.83 -8.01
CA ASP A 14 29.53 -12.03 -6.78
C ASP A 14 30.99 -11.77 -6.43
N LEU A 15 31.83 -12.80 -6.42
CA LEU A 15 33.25 -12.68 -6.08
C LEU A 15 34.01 -11.81 -7.09
N ARG A 16 33.76 -11.98 -8.39
CA ARG A 16 34.40 -11.15 -9.42
C ARG A 16 34.06 -9.67 -9.25
N LEU A 17 32.85 -9.33 -8.94
CA LEU A 17 32.44 -7.94 -8.74
C LEU A 17 33.05 -7.37 -7.45
N LEU A 18 33.09 -8.14 -6.38
CA LEU A 18 33.69 -7.75 -5.11
C LEU A 18 35.22 -7.46 -5.29
N LEU A 19 35.96 -8.36 -5.93
CA LEU A 19 37.39 -8.18 -6.17
C LEU A 19 37.68 -6.94 -7.04
N ARG A 20 36.89 -6.70 -8.11
CA ARG A 20 37.02 -5.49 -8.91
C ARG A 20 36.80 -4.20 -8.12
N LEU A 21 35.81 -4.21 -7.22
CA LEU A 21 35.52 -3.05 -6.38
C LEU A 21 36.57 -2.87 -5.29
N GLU A 22 37.19 -3.95 -4.82
CA GLU A 22 38.31 -3.91 -3.88
C GLU A 22 39.52 -3.23 -4.52
N ASP A 23 39.88 -3.59 -5.76
CA ASP A 23 40.98 -2.97 -6.54
C ASP A 23 40.76 -1.47 -6.82
N MET A 24 39.48 -1.02 -6.83
CA MET A 24 39.11 0.38 -7.09
C MET A 24 38.97 1.23 -5.80
N ARG A 25 39.33 0.69 -4.65
CA ARG A 25 39.15 1.40 -3.37
C ARG A 25 40.11 2.60 -3.29
N THR A 26 39.54 3.72 -2.82
CA THR A 26 40.27 4.96 -2.51
C THR A 26 39.80 5.51 -1.19
N ASP A 27 40.61 6.29 -0.49
CA ASP A 27 40.25 6.86 0.81
C ASP A 27 39.00 7.74 0.72
N ALA A 28 38.90 8.56 -0.34
CA ALA A 28 37.74 9.43 -0.54
C ALA A 28 36.45 8.65 -0.79
N ALA A 29 36.49 7.64 -1.67
CA ALA A 29 35.31 6.80 -1.92
C ALA A 29 34.94 5.98 -0.67
N THR A 30 35.92 5.48 0.06
CA THR A 30 35.70 4.76 1.31
C THR A 30 35.01 5.64 2.36
N ALA A 31 35.46 6.89 2.54
CA ALA A 31 34.83 7.84 3.45
C ALA A 31 33.37 8.13 3.03
N LEU A 32 33.12 8.34 1.74
CA LEU A 32 31.81 8.57 1.17
C LEU A 32 30.87 7.38 1.43
N PHE A 33 31.28 6.16 1.11
CA PHE A 33 30.46 4.98 1.28
C PHE A 33 30.24 4.61 2.76
N LYS A 34 31.20 4.91 3.64
CA LYS A 34 30.98 4.81 5.09
C LYS A 34 29.91 5.79 5.57
N ALA A 35 29.88 7.01 5.01
CA ALA A 35 28.82 7.97 5.35
C ALA A 35 27.44 7.50 4.89
N PHE A 36 27.32 6.94 3.68
CA PHE A 36 26.06 6.34 3.23
C PHE A 36 25.66 5.14 4.07
N ASN A 37 26.56 4.24 4.41
CA ASN A 37 26.27 3.06 5.25
C ASN A 37 25.63 3.42 6.60
N PHE A 38 25.74 4.67 7.06
CA PHE A 38 25.04 5.15 8.25
C PHE A 38 23.52 5.02 8.09
N LEU A 39 22.96 5.16 6.88
CA LEU A 39 21.52 5.07 6.61
C LEU A 39 20.97 3.63 6.74
N THR A 40 21.85 2.63 6.71
CA THR A 40 21.51 1.24 6.95
C THR A 40 21.82 0.76 8.37
N THR A 41 22.29 1.67 9.24
CA THR A 41 22.50 1.33 10.64
C THR A 41 21.16 1.09 11.37
N GLU A 42 21.20 0.17 12.33
CA GLU A 42 20.02 -0.20 13.09
C GLU A 42 19.41 1.01 13.82
N LEU A 43 20.26 1.88 14.39
CA LEU A 43 19.81 3.08 15.07
C LEU A 43 19.06 4.03 14.12
N PHE A 44 19.62 4.32 12.95
CA PHE A 44 18.99 5.21 11.98
C PHE A 44 17.63 4.65 11.52
N ILE A 45 17.58 3.38 11.13
CA ILE A 45 16.35 2.73 10.70
C ILE A 45 15.29 2.72 11.82
N ARG A 46 15.67 2.44 13.06
CA ARG A 46 14.75 2.50 14.20
C ARG A 46 14.19 3.91 14.38
N VAL A 47 15.02 4.94 14.36
CA VAL A 47 14.57 6.34 14.50
C VAL A 47 13.59 6.70 13.39
N VAL A 48 13.90 6.38 12.14
CA VAL A 48 13.01 6.68 11.00
C VAL A 48 11.70 5.91 11.09
N ARG A 49 11.74 4.62 11.46
CA ARG A 49 10.54 3.81 11.65
C ARG A 49 9.65 4.35 12.77
N TRP A 50 10.22 4.70 13.93
CA TRP A 50 9.46 5.31 15.01
C TRP A 50 8.89 6.67 14.64
N GLY A 51 9.66 7.52 13.94
CA GLY A 51 9.16 8.77 13.39
C GLY A 51 7.98 8.56 12.44
N THR A 52 8.06 7.54 11.57
CA THR A 52 6.96 7.16 10.67
C THR A 52 5.72 6.70 11.44
N ILE A 53 5.87 5.85 12.45
CA ILE A 53 4.78 5.37 13.30
C ILE A 53 4.11 6.56 14.02
N LEU A 54 4.89 7.44 14.65
CA LEU A 54 4.37 8.62 15.34
C LEU A 54 3.62 9.55 14.39
N ALA A 55 4.14 9.78 13.19
CA ALA A 55 3.45 10.56 12.16
C ALA A 55 2.11 9.93 11.78
N LEU A 56 2.05 8.61 11.58
CA LEU A 56 0.81 7.92 11.23
C LEU A 56 -0.23 7.96 12.35
N VAL A 57 0.20 7.87 13.60
CA VAL A 57 -0.65 8.05 14.79
C VAL A 57 -1.17 9.50 14.86
N PHE A 58 -0.29 10.48 14.69
CA PHE A 58 -0.64 11.90 14.72
C PHE A 58 -1.69 12.25 13.65
N TYR A 59 -1.50 11.75 12.43
CA TYR A 59 -2.46 11.93 11.33
C TYR A 59 -3.67 10.98 11.40
N ARG A 60 -3.78 10.13 12.43
CA ARG A 60 -4.85 9.14 12.64
C ARG A 60 -5.03 8.18 11.45
N ARG A 61 -3.95 7.81 10.77
CA ARG A 61 -3.96 6.92 9.62
C ARG A 61 -3.83 5.46 10.05
N TRP A 62 -4.78 4.96 10.81
CA TRP A 62 -4.72 3.66 11.46
C TRP A 62 -4.52 2.49 10.48
N ARG A 63 -5.18 2.51 9.33
CA ARG A 63 -5.00 1.45 8.31
C ARG A 63 -3.59 1.44 7.71
N HIS A 64 -3.06 2.61 7.39
CA HIS A 64 -1.66 2.75 6.93
C HIS A 64 -0.67 2.33 8.01
N LEU A 65 -0.96 2.63 9.27
CA LEU A 65 -0.15 2.21 10.41
C LEU A 65 -0.11 0.67 10.52
N VAL A 66 -1.27 0.01 10.50
CA VAL A 66 -1.34 -1.46 10.58
C VAL A 66 -0.63 -2.11 9.38
N ALA A 67 -0.84 -1.59 8.17
CA ALA A 67 -0.15 -2.09 6.97
C ALA A 67 1.36 -1.87 7.05
N GLY A 68 1.82 -0.70 7.49
CA GLY A 68 3.24 -0.40 7.69
C GLY A 68 3.89 -1.30 8.74
N MET A 69 3.22 -1.52 9.87
CA MET A 69 3.68 -2.46 10.90
C MET A 69 3.76 -3.89 10.37
N ALA A 70 2.78 -4.32 9.56
CA ALA A 70 2.81 -5.63 8.91
C ALA A 70 4.00 -5.76 7.95
N VAL A 71 4.31 -4.71 7.15
CA VAL A 71 5.50 -4.71 6.29
C VAL A 71 6.77 -4.86 7.11
N PHE A 72 6.95 -4.08 8.16
CA PHE A 72 8.14 -4.16 9.03
C PHE A 72 8.27 -5.55 9.63
N LEU A 73 7.20 -6.09 10.21
CA LEU A 73 7.20 -7.41 10.84
C LEU A 73 7.53 -8.53 9.84
N ILE A 74 6.88 -8.54 8.68
CA ILE A 74 7.10 -9.55 7.65
C ILE A 74 8.55 -9.50 7.16
N VAL A 75 9.06 -8.29 6.84
CA VAL A 75 10.43 -8.14 6.35
C VAL A 75 11.44 -8.56 7.39
N ASP A 76 11.29 -8.14 8.65
CA ASP A 76 12.23 -8.49 9.70
C ASP A 76 12.21 -9.99 10.03
N LEU A 77 11.02 -10.61 10.16
CA LEU A 77 10.89 -12.04 10.42
C LEU A 77 11.42 -12.92 9.28
N VAL A 78 11.04 -12.58 8.05
CA VAL A 78 11.46 -13.37 6.88
C VAL A 78 12.96 -13.19 6.62
N SER A 79 13.49 -11.98 6.73
CA SER A 79 14.94 -11.76 6.57
C SER A 79 15.75 -12.51 7.62
N THR A 80 15.31 -12.51 8.89
CA THR A 80 15.97 -13.25 9.97
C THR A 80 15.85 -14.77 9.75
N GLY A 81 14.67 -15.25 9.37
CA GLY A 81 14.45 -16.66 9.06
C GLY A 81 15.29 -17.16 7.89
N MET A 82 15.34 -16.37 6.80
CA MET A 82 16.19 -16.69 5.64
C MET A 82 17.68 -16.67 6.00
N ALA A 83 18.12 -15.67 6.77
CA ALA A 83 19.50 -15.58 7.23
C ALA A 83 19.91 -16.82 8.03
N SER A 84 19.05 -17.27 8.93
CA SER A 84 19.29 -18.48 9.73
C SER A 84 19.26 -19.76 8.89
N ALA A 85 18.34 -19.86 7.93
CA ALA A 85 18.16 -21.05 7.10
C ALA A 85 19.28 -21.21 6.05
N VAL A 86 19.71 -20.11 5.42
CA VAL A 86 20.75 -20.12 4.39
C VAL A 86 22.15 -20.08 5.00
N ALA A 87 22.32 -19.36 6.10
CA ALA A 87 23.57 -19.20 6.86
C ALA A 87 24.78 -18.87 5.96
N ARG A 88 24.58 -18.03 4.92
CA ARG A 88 25.64 -17.67 3.98
C ARG A 88 26.68 -16.79 4.66
N PRO A 89 27.97 -17.19 4.66
CA PRO A 89 29.02 -16.37 5.24
C PRO A 89 29.18 -15.07 4.47
N ARG A 90 29.78 -14.09 5.13
CA ARG A 90 30.11 -12.81 4.49
C ARG A 90 31.21 -12.98 3.46
N PRO A 91 31.34 -12.00 2.51
CA PRO A 91 32.41 -12.04 1.50
C PRO A 91 33.80 -12.21 2.10
N LEU A 92 34.64 -12.99 1.43
CA LEU A 92 36.04 -13.21 1.78
C LEU A 92 36.95 -12.10 1.19
N VAL A 93 36.57 -10.85 1.41
CA VAL A 93 37.32 -9.65 1.06
C VAL A 93 37.54 -8.81 2.31
N GLU A 94 38.42 -7.81 2.26
CA GLU A 94 38.60 -6.91 3.39
C GLU A 94 37.30 -6.15 3.70
N ILE A 95 36.73 -6.33 4.90
CA ILE A 95 35.55 -5.64 5.36
C ILE A 95 35.97 -4.33 6.04
N LEU A 96 35.50 -3.19 5.48
CA LEU A 96 35.93 -1.85 5.93
C LEU A 96 35.07 -1.27 7.05
N VAL A 97 34.01 -1.97 7.48
CA VAL A 97 33.11 -1.61 8.60
C VAL A 97 32.77 -2.85 9.41
N SER A 98 32.60 -2.69 10.71
CA SER A 98 32.17 -3.81 11.55
C SER A 98 30.72 -4.19 11.25
N TRP A 99 30.49 -5.47 11.01
CA TRP A 99 29.15 -6.05 10.87
C TRP A 99 29.14 -7.49 11.33
N GLU A 100 28.03 -7.88 11.99
CA GLU A 100 27.85 -9.24 12.48
C GLU A 100 26.76 -9.99 11.69
N GLY A 101 26.72 -11.31 11.83
CA GLY A 101 25.72 -12.19 11.23
C GLY A 101 25.96 -12.56 9.77
N TYR A 102 24.95 -13.20 9.17
CA TYR A 102 25.00 -13.74 7.83
C TYR A 102 24.78 -12.68 6.74
N SER A 103 25.21 -13.00 5.50
CA SER A 103 25.10 -12.10 4.36
C SER A 103 23.73 -12.16 3.67
N HIS A 104 23.06 -13.32 3.64
CA HIS A 104 21.84 -13.54 2.86
C HIS A 104 20.58 -13.60 3.72
N PRO A 105 19.52 -12.84 3.37
CA PRO A 105 19.53 -11.65 2.52
C PRO A 105 20.16 -10.48 3.29
N SER A 106 20.50 -9.39 2.59
CA SER A 106 20.98 -8.18 3.28
C SER A 106 19.85 -7.55 4.11
N ALA A 107 19.79 -7.89 5.40
CA ALA A 107 18.77 -7.41 6.31
C ALA A 107 18.73 -5.88 6.45
N PRO A 108 19.89 -5.15 6.49
CA PRO A 108 19.87 -3.69 6.54
C PRO A 108 19.27 -3.03 5.30
N LEU A 109 19.59 -3.54 4.11
CA LEU A 109 18.97 -3.06 2.87
C LEU A 109 17.50 -3.39 2.80
N ALA A 110 17.12 -4.59 3.24
CA ALA A 110 15.73 -4.98 3.37
C ALA A 110 14.95 -4.03 4.29
N SER A 111 15.51 -3.72 5.46
CA SER A 111 14.91 -2.81 6.42
C SER A 111 14.80 -1.37 5.91
N LEU A 112 15.82 -0.86 5.21
CA LEU A 112 15.80 0.46 4.58
C LEU A 112 14.74 0.51 3.47
N ALA A 113 14.74 -0.46 2.57
CA ALA A 113 13.78 -0.53 1.46
C ALA A 113 12.33 -0.60 1.95
N ALA A 114 12.06 -1.43 2.97
CA ALA A 114 10.76 -1.51 3.63
C ALA A 114 10.34 -0.14 4.22
N THR A 115 11.27 0.53 4.91
CA THR A 115 11.01 1.83 5.54
C THR A 115 10.66 2.90 4.51
N LEU A 116 11.46 3.01 3.43
CA LEU A 116 11.19 3.94 2.33
C LEU A 116 9.87 3.64 1.61
N GLY A 117 9.56 2.36 1.43
CA GLY A 117 8.29 1.90 0.87
C GLY A 117 7.09 2.31 1.74
N VAL A 118 7.16 2.04 3.06
CA VAL A 118 6.11 2.43 4.01
C VAL A 118 5.90 3.94 4.01
N ILE A 119 6.95 4.75 4.07
CA ILE A 119 6.86 6.21 4.00
C ILE A 119 6.17 6.65 2.70
N GLY A 120 6.61 6.13 1.56
CA GLY A 120 6.06 6.47 0.25
C GLY A 120 4.57 6.20 0.11
N TYR A 121 4.11 5.03 0.58
CA TYR A 121 2.70 4.66 0.51
C TYR A 121 1.83 5.30 1.59
N SER A 122 2.38 5.59 2.77
CA SER A 122 1.58 6.01 3.92
C SER A 122 1.62 7.51 4.21
N LEU A 123 2.68 8.20 3.82
CA LEU A 123 2.86 9.62 4.12
C LEU A 123 2.89 10.51 2.87
N ILE A 124 3.15 9.97 1.68
CA ILE A 124 3.29 10.80 0.49
C ILE A 124 2.04 10.72 -0.40
N PRO A 125 1.38 11.84 -0.70
CA PRO A 125 0.20 11.88 -1.57
C PRO A 125 0.47 11.26 -2.94
N GLN A 126 -0.54 10.58 -3.48
CA GLN A 126 -0.49 10.01 -4.83
C GLN A 126 -0.25 11.10 -5.88
N GLY A 127 0.52 10.77 -6.93
CA GLY A 127 0.85 11.67 -8.03
C GLY A 127 2.34 11.98 -8.12
N LYS A 128 2.68 13.17 -8.64
CA LYS A 128 4.06 13.55 -8.94
C LYS A 128 5.02 13.43 -7.75
N TRP A 129 4.60 13.84 -6.56
CA TRP A 129 5.43 13.79 -5.36
C TRP A 129 5.79 12.38 -4.96
N ARG A 130 4.85 11.42 -5.03
CA ARG A 130 5.13 10.00 -4.74
C ARG A 130 6.04 9.38 -5.79
N ASN A 131 5.87 9.76 -7.05
CA ASN A 131 6.77 9.28 -8.12
C ASN A 131 8.21 9.77 -7.90
N TRP A 132 8.39 11.05 -7.55
CA TRP A 132 9.71 11.58 -7.19
C TRP A 132 10.30 10.93 -5.95
N TRP A 133 9.46 10.66 -4.95
CA TRP A 133 9.89 9.91 -3.76
C TRP A 133 10.42 8.52 -4.13
N PHE A 134 9.67 7.74 -4.91
CA PHE A 134 10.11 6.40 -5.28
C PHE A 134 11.33 6.42 -6.20
N LEU A 135 11.43 7.40 -7.09
CA LEU A 135 12.64 7.59 -7.89
C LEU A 135 13.86 7.88 -7.00
N GLY A 136 13.75 8.84 -6.09
CA GLY A 136 14.81 9.18 -5.14
C GLY A 136 15.16 8.01 -4.22
N SER A 137 14.15 7.29 -3.71
CA SER A 137 14.35 6.08 -2.91
C SER A 137 15.06 4.97 -3.70
N GLY A 138 14.73 4.80 -4.97
CA GLY A 138 15.40 3.84 -5.85
C GLY A 138 16.87 4.19 -6.07
N VAL A 139 17.17 5.46 -6.31
CA VAL A 139 18.55 5.96 -6.43
C VAL A 139 19.31 5.75 -5.12
N LEU A 140 18.70 6.10 -3.98
CA LEU A 140 19.29 5.90 -2.67
C LEU A 140 19.61 4.43 -2.40
N LEU A 141 18.64 3.54 -2.65
CA LEU A 141 18.85 2.09 -2.50
C LEU A 141 19.97 1.57 -3.40
N LEU A 142 20.08 2.07 -4.63
CA LEU A 142 21.18 1.70 -5.53
C LEU A 142 22.55 2.14 -4.96
N ILE A 143 22.62 3.37 -4.43
CA ILE A 143 23.83 3.87 -3.77
C ILE A 143 24.18 3.00 -2.56
N GLU A 144 23.18 2.62 -1.76
CA GLU A 144 23.38 1.77 -0.58
C GLU A 144 23.82 0.35 -0.96
N VAL A 145 23.26 -0.24 -2.01
CA VAL A 145 23.69 -1.53 -2.56
C VAL A 145 25.18 -1.45 -2.95
N LEU A 146 25.56 -0.40 -3.70
CA LEU A 146 26.94 -0.18 -4.09
C LEU A 146 27.86 0.05 -2.87
N ALA A 147 27.41 0.84 -1.90
CA ALA A 147 28.17 1.10 -0.68
C ALA A 147 28.46 -0.20 0.09
N ARG A 148 27.47 -1.07 0.27
CA ARG A 148 27.64 -2.32 1.01
C ARG A 148 28.55 -3.32 0.29
N ILE A 149 28.46 -3.38 -1.04
CA ILE A 149 29.35 -4.22 -1.85
C ILE A 149 30.79 -3.65 -1.81
N TYR A 150 30.96 -2.34 -1.98
CA TYR A 150 32.26 -1.66 -1.93
C TYR A 150 32.96 -1.83 -0.57
N LEU A 151 32.19 -1.73 0.52
CA LEU A 151 32.69 -1.92 1.87
C LEU A 151 32.95 -3.39 2.23
N GLY A 152 32.65 -4.33 1.33
CA GLY A 152 32.89 -5.76 1.51
C GLY A 152 31.93 -6.44 2.47
N VAL A 153 30.80 -5.80 2.81
CA VAL A 153 29.90 -6.31 3.85
C VAL A 153 28.95 -7.36 3.31
N ASP A 154 28.37 -7.16 2.13
CA ASP A 154 27.41 -8.07 1.54
C ASP A 154 27.83 -8.56 0.17
N HIS A 155 27.37 -9.77 -0.21
CA HIS A 155 27.47 -10.19 -1.61
C HIS A 155 26.47 -9.39 -2.48
N PRO A 156 26.84 -9.07 -3.74
CA PRO A 156 25.97 -8.37 -4.67
C PRO A 156 24.55 -8.97 -4.79
N SER A 157 24.48 -10.30 -4.93
CA SER A 157 23.19 -11.00 -5.02
C SER A 157 22.35 -10.85 -3.75
N ASP A 158 22.95 -10.89 -2.57
CA ASP A 158 22.26 -10.79 -1.27
C ASP A 158 21.71 -9.38 -1.05
N ALA A 159 22.46 -8.37 -1.48
CA ALA A 159 22.06 -6.97 -1.44
C ALA A 159 20.82 -6.73 -2.31
N VAL A 160 20.83 -7.23 -3.55
CA VAL A 160 19.71 -7.10 -4.49
C VAL A 160 18.50 -7.86 -3.98
N VAL A 161 18.64 -9.09 -3.51
CA VAL A 161 17.53 -9.91 -2.98
C VAL A 161 16.88 -9.22 -1.78
N GLY A 162 17.67 -8.70 -0.82
CA GLY A 162 17.13 -7.98 0.33
C GLY A 162 16.29 -6.77 -0.05
N ALA A 163 16.78 -5.94 -0.97
CA ALA A 163 16.06 -4.76 -1.44
C ALA A 163 14.78 -5.15 -2.21
N MET A 164 14.86 -6.04 -3.20
CA MET A 164 13.73 -6.44 -4.03
C MET A 164 12.63 -7.14 -3.25
N PHE A 165 13.00 -8.06 -2.34
CA PHE A 165 12.05 -8.73 -1.47
C PHE A 165 11.21 -7.72 -0.67
N SER A 166 11.87 -6.75 -0.04
CA SER A 166 11.20 -5.76 0.79
C SER A 166 10.32 -4.81 0.00
N ILE A 167 10.77 -4.39 -1.20
CA ILE A 167 9.95 -3.61 -2.13
C ILE A 167 8.69 -4.40 -2.50
N ALA A 168 8.83 -5.68 -2.85
CA ALA A 168 7.70 -6.54 -3.20
C ALA A 168 6.70 -6.66 -2.05
N VAL A 169 7.17 -6.91 -0.82
CA VAL A 169 6.32 -6.98 0.38
C VAL A 169 5.57 -5.67 0.59
N ALA A 170 6.26 -4.51 0.53
CA ALA A 170 5.63 -3.21 0.70
C ALA A 170 4.55 -2.96 -0.36
N VAL A 171 4.87 -3.20 -1.64
CA VAL A 171 3.91 -3.03 -2.75
C VAL A 171 2.69 -3.93 -2.57
N VAL A 172 2.89 -5.21 -2.26
CA VAL A 172 1.80 -6.19 -2.10
C VAL A 172 0.91 -5.80 -0.93
N VAL A 173 1.49 -5.55 0.24
CA VAL A 173 0.72 -5.20 1.45
C VAL A 173 -0.10 -3.92 1.22
N PHE A 174 0.52 -2.85 0.74
CA PHE A 174 -0.23 -1.60 0.54
C PHE A 174 -1.28 -1.69 -0.56
N LYS A 175 -1.00 -2.34 -1.69
CA LYS A 175 -2.00 -2.52 -2.76
C LYS A 175 -3.18 -3.40 -2.35
N LEU A 176 -2.97 -4.39 -1.47
CA LEU A 176 -4.04 -5.27 -1.02
C LEU A 176 -4.84 -4.67 0.14
N PHE A 177 -4.17 -4.10 1.15
CA PHE A 177 -4.83 -3.68 2.40
C PHE A 177 -5.19 -2.20 2.43
N VAL A 178 -4.45 -1.34 1.73
CA VAL A 178 -4.61 0.12 1.73
C VAL A 178 -4.54 0.68 0.31
N PRO A 179 -5.42 0.24 -0.61
CA PRO A 179 -5.41 0.78 -1.96
C PRO A 179 -5.73 2.29 -1.96
N ASP A 180 -4.94 3.06 -2.71
CA ASP A 180 -5.04 4.53 -2.79
C ASP A 180 -6.42 5.04 -3.23
N SER A 181 -7.14 4.26 -4.02
CA SER A 181 -8.50 4.59 -4.47
C SER A 181 -9.52 4.61 -3.33
N VAL A 182 -9.22 3.94 -2.21
CA VAL A 182 -10.11 3.84 -1.03
C VAL A 182 -9.56 4.65 0.14
N PHE A 183 -8.24 4.63 0.31
CA PHE A 183 -7.55 5.26 1.44
C PHE A 183 -6.43 6.21 0.95
N PRO A 184 -6.77 7.29 0.23
CA PRO A 184 -5.77 8.22 -0.29
C PRO A 184 -5.07 8.96 0.84
N VAL A 185 -3.80 9.25 0.61
CA VAL A 185 -2.99 10.10 1.47
C VAL A 185 -3.29 11.56 1.14
N ALA A 186 -4.04 12.25 2.01
CA ALA A 186 -4.35 13.68 1.88
C ALA A 186 -4.00 14.43 3.17
N TYR A 187 -3.52 15.67 3.03
CA TYR A 187 -3.15 16.55 4.15
C TYR A 187 -4.05 17.79 4.24
N SER A 188 -4.86 18.04 3.22
CA SER A 188 -5.83 19.12 3.25
C SER A 188 -7.11 18.67 3.92
N HIS A 189 -7.75 19.54 4.69
CA HIS A 189 -9.11 19.37 5.18
C HIS A 189 -10.14 19.52 4.03
N GLY A 190 -9.67 19.60 2.79
CA GLY A 190 -10.48 19.54 1.58
C GLY A 190 -10.91 18.10 1.27
N LYS A 191 -11.95 17.97 0.46
CA LYS A 191 -12.53 16.69 0.01
C LYS A 191 -11.42 15.74 -0.46
N SER A 192 -11.37 14.54 0.11
CA SER A 192 -10.46 13.47 -0.36
C SER A 192 -10.72 13.19 -1.85
N ALA A 193 -9.68 12.97 -2.64
CA ALA A 193 -9.81 12.83 -4.10
C ALA A 193 -10.80 11.73 -4.54
N HIS A 194 -10.97 10.66 -3.74
CA HIS A 194 -11.98 9.62 -4.01
C HIS A 194 -13.41 10.06 -3.63
N LEU A 195 -13.54 11.12 -2.83
CA LEU A 195 -14.81 11.72 -2.42
C LEU A 195 -15.14 12.92 -3.32
N ASP A 196 -14.21 13.31 -4.20
CA ASP A 196 -14.45 14.37 -5.16
C ASP A 196 -15.28 13.80 -6.32
N VAL A 197 -16.55 14.15 -6.30
CA VAL A 197 -17.52 13.84 -7.36
C VAL A 197 -17.68 15.02 -8.32
N SER A 198 -16.75 15.96 -8.30
CA SER A 198 -16.64 17.03 -9.29
C SER A 198 -15.90 16.57 -10.55
N GLY A 199 -16.05 17.29 -11.65
CA GLY A 199 -15.39 16.97 -12.91
C GLY A 199 -15.95 15.75 -13.63
N LYS A 200 -15.12 15.06 -14.43
CA LYS A 200 -15.53 13.95 -15.32
C LYS A 200 -16.28 12.82 -14.60
N ARG A 201 -15.85 12.49 -13.38
CA ARG A 201 -16.50 11.43 -12.59
C ARG A 201 -17.90 11.81 -12.15
N GLY A 202 -18.11 13.06 -11.74
CA GLY A 202 -19.43 13.56 -11.38
C GLY A 202 -20.38 13.59 -12.56
N GLU A 203 -19.88 14.01 -13.72
CA GLU A 203 -20.68 14.01 -14.95
C GLU A 203 -21.05 12.57 -15.39
N ALA A 204 -20.12 11.61 -15.30
CA ALA A 204 -20.42 10.20 -15.58
C ALA A 204 -21.50 9.63 -14.64
N ILE A 205 -21.47 10.00 -13.35
CA ILE A 205 -22.51 9.61 -12.38
C ILE A 205 -23.87 10.21 -12.78
N LYS A 206 -23.91 11.51 -13.06
CA LYS A 206 -25.16 12.19 -13.45
C LYS A 206 -25.74 11.58 -14.72
N GLN A 207 -24.91 11.35 -15.73
CA GLN A 207 -25.33 10.74 -16.98
C GLN A 207 -25.85 9.32 -16.77
N ALA A 208 -25.17 8.48 -16.01
CA ALA A 208 -25.61 7.12 -15.71
C ALA A 208 -26.96 7.10 -14.97
N VAL A 209 -27.19 8.03 -14.04
CA VAL A 209 -28.48 8.18 -13.34
C VAL A 209 -29.59 8.62 -14.30
N GLN A 210 -29.30 9.55 -15.20
CA GLN A 210 -30.24 10.01 -16.22
C GLN A 210 -30.60 8.89 -17.19
N ASP A 211 -29.61 8.17 -17.72
CA ASP A 211 -29.79 7.15 -18.77
C ASP A 211 -30.52 5.89 -18.23
N GLN A 212 -30.23 5.49 -16.98
CA GLN A 212 -30.73 4.23 -16.44
C GLN A 212 -31.96 4.38 -15.52
N LEU A 213 -32.14 5.53 -14.88
CA LEU A 213 -33.27 5.79 -13.96
C LEU A 213 -34.22 6.89 -14.47
N GLY A 214 -33.85 7.62 -15.51
CA GLY A 214 -34.64 8.75 -16.02
C GLY A 214 -34.71 9.94 -15.05
N LEU A 215 -33.73 10.06 -14.14
CA LEU A 215 -33.67 11.10 -13.12
C LEU A 215 -32.61 12.14 -13.49
N GLU A 216 -33.01 13.41 -13.64
CA GLU A 216 -32.09 14.52 -13.84
C GLU A 216 -31.43 14.89 -12.51
N VAL A 217 -30.09 14.80 -12.44
CA VAL A 217 -29.32 15.17 -11.25
C VAL A 217 -28.92 16.64 -11.31
N THR A 218 -29.58 17.48 -10.52
CA THR A 218 -29.30 18.93 -10.45
C THR A 218 -28.15 19.27 -9.51
N TYR A 219 -27.94 18.47 -8.46
CA TYR A 219 -26.86 18.61 -7.51
C TYR A 219 -26.29 17.24 -7.14
N LEU A 220 -24.97 17.14 -7.06
CA LEU A 220 -24.25 15.97 -6.61
C LEU A 220 -23.17 16.40 -5.61
N GLY A 221 -23.24 15.88 -4.40
CA GLY A 221 -22.30 16.19 -3.34
C GLY A 221 -21.95 14.98 -2.48
N TYR A 222 -20.82 15.06 -1.81
CA TYR A 222 -20.40 14.05 -0.82
C TYR A 222 -21.03 14.34 0.54
N VAL A 223 -21.48 13.29 1.22
CA VAL A 223 -21.97 13.37 2.61
C VAL A 223 -20.85 12.89 3.54
N GLY A 224 -20.38 13.80 4.41
CA GLY A 224 -19.29 13.54 5.36
C GLY A 224 -19.72 12.61 6.50
N LEU A 225 -19.99 11.34 6.20
CA LEU A 225 -20.23 10.32 7.23
C LEU A 225 -18.91 9.67 7.63
N ALA A 226 -18.45 9.95 8.84
CA ALA A 226 -17.33 9.24 9.43
C ALA A 226 -17.74 7.77 9.63
N GLY A 227 -17.04 6.83 8.98
CA GLY A 227 -17.26 5.40 9.18
C GLY A 227 -18.04 4.67 8.09
N SER A 228 -18.28 5.25 6.92
CA SER A 228 -18.84 4.52 5.78
C SER A 228 -17.82 3.52 5.22
N ALA A 229 -17.63 2.40 5.93
CA ALA A 229 -16.78 1.32 5.48
C ALA A 229 -17.38 0.69 4.21
N GLY A 230 -16.63 0.71 3.11
CA GLY A 230 -16.99 -0.03 1.90
C GLY A 230 -17.79 0.71 0.84
N SER A 231 -18.24 1.96 1.06
CA SER A 231 -18.93 2.77 0.03
C SER A 231 -18.62 4.26 0.18
N THR A 232 -18.81 5.03 -0.89
CA THR A 232 -18.76 6.50 -0.85
C THR A 232 -20.19 7.04 -0.77
N PRO A 233 -20.60 7.65 0.37
CA PRO A 233 -21.94 8.21 0.52
C PRO A 233 -22.08 9.52 -0.25
N LEU A 234 -23.13 9.66 -1.03
CA LEU A 234 -23.43 10.82 -1.87
C LEU A 234 -24.83 11.34 -1.54
N GLN A 235 -24.96 12.66 -1.64
CA GLN A 235 -26.23 13.36 -1.67
C GLN A 235 -26.50 13.84 -3.08
N MET A 236 -27.67 13.56 -3.61
CA MET A 236 -28.12 14.01 -4.91
C MET A 236 -29.45 14.73 -4.79
N ASN A 237 -29.62 15.86 -5.49
CA ASN A 237 -30.92 16.42 -5.75
C ASN A 237 -31.33 15.98 -7.15
N VAL A 238 -32.46 15.30 -7.25
CA VAL A 238 -32.95 14.74 -8.51
C VAL A 238 -34.31 15.32 -8.86
N ARG A 239 -34.56 15.45 -10.15
CA ARG A 239 -35.83 15.83 -10.72
C ARG A 239 -36.31 14.71 -11.62
N ARG A 240 -37.55 14.30 -11.46
CA ARG A 240 -38.12 13.20 -12.26
C ARG A 240 -38.71 13.69 -13.59
N ASP A 241 -39.15 14.94 -13.61
CA ASP A 241 -39.72 15.56 -14.81
C ASP A 241 -39.27 17.02 -14.88
N THR A 242 -38.95 17.51 -16.08
CA THR A 242 -38.60 18.91 -16.32
C THR A 242 -39.78 19.85 -16.01
N ALA A 243 -41.02 19.36 -15.98
CA ALA A 243 -42.20 20.09 -15.63
C ALA A 243 -42.44 20.28 -14.11
N SER A 244 -41.75 19.50 -13.26
CA SER A 244 -41.87 19.61 -11.82
C SER A 244 -40.77 20.49 -11.24
N PRO A 245 -41.08 21.65 -10.59
CA PRO A 245 -40.07 22.55 -10.06
C PRO A 245 -39.37 22.03 -8.81
N GLU A 246 -39.91 21.01 -8.13
CA GLU A 246 -39.36 20.49 -6.89
C GLU A 246 -38.31 19.40 -7.12
N ALA A 247 -37.09 19.67 -6.68
CA ALA A 247 -36.01 18.68 -6.64
C ALA A 247 -36.11 17.87 -5.35
N THR A 248 -36.13 16.55 -5.47
CA THR A 248 -36.12 15.62 -4.32
C THR A 248 -34.68 15.31 -3.94
N MET A 249 -34.36 15.44 -2.65
CA MET A 249 -33.06 15.04 -2.12
C MET A 249 -33.04 13.52 -1.88
N ILE A 250 -32.09 12.84 -2.49
CA ILE A 250 -31.87 11.41 -2.30
C ILE A 250 -30.46 11.13 -1.79
N PHE A 251 -30.34 10.05 -1.03
CA PHE A 251 -29.07 9.51 -0.59
C PHE A 251 -28.64 8.39 -1.54
N ALA A 252 -27.39 8.42 -1.96
CA ALA A 252 -26.82 7.38 -2.80
C ALA A 252 -25.50 6.86 -2.24
N LYS A 253 -25.18 5.62 -2.53
CA LYS A 253 -23.93 4.98 -2.17
C LYS A 253 -23.17 4.59 -3.45
N LEU A 254 -21.94 5.07 -3.60
CA LEU A 254 -21.08 4.66 -4.70
C LEU A 254 -20.15 3.54 -4.24
N TYR A 255 -20.24 2.41 -4.91
CA TYR A 255 -19.40 1.23 -4.67
C TYR A 255 -18.36 1.07 -5.80
N ALA A 256 -17.13 0.74 -5.45
CA ALA A 256 -16.07 0.41 -6.40
C ALA A 256 -15.47 -0.96 -6.06
N GLN A 257 -14.89 -1.64 -7.06
CA GLN A 257 -14.23 -2.95 -6.85
C GLN A 257 -13.07 -2.89 -5.85
N SER A 258 -12.39 -1.73 -5.77
CA SER A 258 -11.34 -1.48 -4.80
C SER A 258 -11.84 -1.52 -3.35
N HIS A 259 -13.07 -1.04 -3.09
CA HIS A 259 -13.71 -1.14 -1.77
C HIS A 259 -13.94 -2.60 -1.38
N LEU A 260 -14.42 -3.40 -2.32
CA LEU A 260 -14.72 -4.81 -2.09
C LEU A 260 -13.45 -5.64 -1.83
N ARG A 261 -12.33 -5.31 -2.52
CA ARG A 261 -11.03 -5.95 -2.27
C ARG A 261 -10.46 -5.60 -0.89
N ALA A 262 -10.47 -4.32 -0.53
CA ALA A 262 -9.98 -3.88 0.78
C ALA A 262 -10.81 -4.47 1.93
N ASP A 263 -12.13 -4.57 1.77
CA ASP A 263 -13.03 -5.17 2.76
C ASP A 263 -12.80 -6.68 2.89
N ARG A 264 -12.59 -7.40 1.78
CA ARG A 264 -12.31 -8.84 1.77
C ARG A 264 -11.07 -9.20 2.58
N TRP A 265 -9.96 -8.48 2.38
CA TRP A 265 -8.73 -8.72 3.10
C TRP A 265 -8.82 -8.35 4.58
N TYR A 266 -9.53 -7.26 4.88
CA TYR A 266 -9.82 -6.89 6.26
C TYR A 266 -10.67 -7.95 6.97
N LYS A 267 -11.73 -8.44 6.34
CA LYS A 267 -12.58 -9.53 6.85
C LYS A 267 -11.81 -10.82 7.02
N TRP A 268 -10.93 -11.17 6.06
CA TRP A 268 -10.07 -12.33 6.18
C TRP A 268 -9.13 -12.24 7.40
N GLY A 269 -8.42 -11.11 7.55
CA GLY A 269 -7.56 -10.86 8.71
C GLY A 269 -8.32 -10.92 10.04
N ARG A 270 -9.52 -10.33 10.09
CA ARG A 270 -10.40 -10.41 11.26
C ARG A 270 -10.88 -11.84 11.53
N THR A 271 -11.25 -12.58 10.51
CA THR A 271 -11.68 -13.98 10.64
C THR A 271 -10.56 -14.87 11.22
N VAL A 272 -9.30 -14.61 10.83
CA VAL A 272 -8.14 -15.33 11.39
C VAL A 272 -7.95 -15.03 12.88
N VAL A 273 -8.23 -13.79 13.32
CA VAL A 273 -8.02 -13.36 14.72
C VAL A 273 -9.22 -13.71 15.62
N TYR A 274 -10.45 -13.52 15.14
CA TYR A 274 -11.67 -13.58 15.96
C TYR A 274 -12.67 -14.68 15.55
N GLY A 275 -12.36 -15.46 14.50
CA GLY A 275 -13.27 -16.46 13.95
C GLY A 275 -14.29 -15.89 12.96
N THR A 276 -15.10 -16.78 12.38
CA THR A 276 -16.17 -16.40 11.45
C THR A 276 -17.35 -15.81 12.21
N LEU A 277 -17.82 -14.63 11.79
CA LEU A 277 -19.12 -14.10 12.24
C LEU A 277 -20.21 -14.72 11.37
N GLU A 278 -21.23 -15.28 12.01
CA GLU A 278 -22.31 -16.04 11.35
C GLU A 278 -23.13 -15.20 10.37
N ASP A 279 -23.22 -13.87 10.57
CA ASP A 279 -24.09 -12.97 9.82
C ASP A 279 -23.44 -12.30 8.60
N GLU A 280 -22.21 -12.65 8.23
CA GLU A 280 -21.52 -11.98 7.12
C GLU A 280 -21.72 -12.69 5.78
N VAL A 281 -22.62 -12.16 4.96
CA VAL A 281 -22.75 -12.57 3.55
C VAL A 281 -21.50 -12.16 2.76
N ARG A 282 -20.85 -13.14 2.12
CA ARG A 282 -19.67 -12.90 1.29
C ARG A 282 -20.09 -12.59 -0.15
N PHE A 283 -19.86 -11.36 -0.58
CA PHE A 283 -20.12 -10.98 -1.96
C PHE A 283 -18.86 -11.12 -2.83
N THR A 284 -19.01 -11.73 -3.98
CA THR A 284 -17.93 -11.93 -4.96
C THR A 284 -17.79 -10.76 -5.92
N SER A 285 -18.85 -9.97 -6.13
CA SER A 285 -18.86 -8.80 -7.00
C SER A 285 -19.61 -7.63 -6.36
N VAL A 286 -19.24 -6.41 -6.79
CA VAL A 286 -19.91 -5.16 -6.36
C VAL A 286 -21.38 -5.19 -6.77
N ARG A 287 -21.67 -5.64 -7.97
CA ARG A 287 -23.04 -5.73 -8.49
C ARG A 287 -23.93 -6.56 -7.57
N ARG A 288 -23.51 -7.77 -7.18
CA ARG A 288 -24.29 -8.61 -6.26
C ARG A 288 -24.49 -7.98 -4.88
N LEU A 289 -23.51 -7.23 -4.38
CA LEU A 289 -23.66 -6.49 -3.14
C LEU A 289 -24.76 -5.45 -3.24
N VAL A 290 -24.77 -4.66 -4.32
CA VAL A 290 -25.75 -3.59 -4.55
C VAL A 290 -27.14 -4.17 -4.83
N GLU A 291 -27.24 -5.22 -5.63
CA GLU A 291 -28.49 -5.95 -5.90
C GLU A 291 -29.10 -6.52 -4.60
N TYR A 292 -28.27 -7.04 -3.72
CA TYR A 292 -28.71 -7.56 -2.43
C TYR A 292 -29.20 -6.44 -1.48
N GLU A 293 -28.51 -5.30 -1.42
CA GLU A 293 -29.00 -4.15 -0.63
C GLU A 293 -30.35 -3.63 -1.16
N ASP A 294 -30.50 -3.49 -2.46
CA ASP A 294 -31.78 -3.06 -3.07
C ASP A 294 -32.89 -4.06 -2.78
N TYR A 295 -32.61 -5.36 -2.96
CA TYR A 295 -33.56 -6.43 -2.63
C TYR A 295 -33.99 -6.40 -1.16
N MET A 296 -33.05 -6.29 -0.23
CA MET A 296 -33.37 -6.26 1.20
C MET A 296 -34.20 -5.04 1.57
N MET A 297 -33.93 -3.86 1.02
CA MET A 297 -34.75 -2.67 1.25
C MET A 297 -36.17 -2.85 0.73
N ARG A 298 -36.39 -3.53 -0.41
CA ARG A 298 -37.72 -3.84 -0.93
C ARG A 298 -38.45 -4.83 -0.06
N VAL A 299 -37.81 -5.91 0.39
CA VAL A 299 -38.36 -6.90 1.31
C VAL A 299 -38.76 -6.27 2.63
N MET A 300 -37.93 -5.43 3.22
CA MET A 300 -38.22 -4.70 4.46
C MET A 300 -39.47 -3.81 4.30
N ARG A 301 -39.54 -3.09 3.19
CA ARG A 301 -40.69 -2.25 2.87
C ARG A 301 -41.98 -3.07 2.75
N ASP A 302 -41.93 -4.18 2.02
CA ASP A 302 -43.07 -5.06 1.79
C ASP A 302 -43.54 -5.75 3.10
N ALA A 303 -42.61 -5.95 4.05
CA ALA A 303 -42.86 -6.40 5.40
C ALA A 303 -43.37 -5.28 6.35
N GLY A 304 -43.54 -4.06 5.87
CA GLY A 304 -43.99 -2.92 6.69
C GLY A 304 -42.92 -2.36 7.64
N ILE A 305 -41.64 -2.73 7.46
CA ILE A 305 -40.52 -2.22 8.26
C ILE A 305 -40.11 -0.84 7.72
N PRO A 306 -40.02 0.20 8.58
CA PRO A 306 -39.63 1.51 8.15
C PRO A 306 -38.19 1.50 7.55
N CYS A 307 -38.06 1.76 6.27
CA CYS A 307 -36.79 1.85 5.58
C CYS A 307 -36.81 2.94 4.50
N ALA A 308 -35.64 3.32 4.01
CA ALA A 308 -35.54 4.28 2.91
C ALA A 308 -36.19 3.71 1.64
N LEU A 309 -36.87 4.57 0.85
CA LEU A 309 -37.42 4.19 -0.43
C LEU A 309 -36.31 3.88 -1.43
N PRO A 310 -36.19 2.63 -1.93
CA PRO A 310 -35.19 2.29 -2.91
C PRO A 310 -35.56 2.87 -4.29
N TYR A 311 -34.70 3.70 -4.86
CA TYR A 311 -34.84 4.24 -6.22
C TYR A 311 -34.28 3.29 -7.28
N GLY A 312 -33.47 2.30 -6.89
CA GLY A 312 -32.77 1.37 -7.76
C GLY A 312 -31.27 1.56 -7.71
N PHE A 313 -30.57 0.94 -8.65
CA PHE A 313 -29.12 1.07 -8.79
C PHE A 313 -28.74 1.36 -10.23
N VAL A 314 -27.58 1.97 -10.42
CA VAL A 314 -27.01 2.29 -11.73
C VAL A 314 -25.60 1.74 -11.85
N GLU A 315 -25.21 1.30 -13.04
CA GLU A 315 -23.87 0.85 -13.34
C GLU A 315 -23.13 1.95 -14.09
N ILE A 316 -21.95 2.33 -13.57
CA ILE A 316 -21.10 3.32 -14.18
C ILE A 316 -19.96 2.57 -14.83
N THR A 317 -19.84 2.66 -16.16
CA THR A 317 -18.74 2.05 -16.90
C THR A 317 -17.43 2.73 -16.52
N PRO A 318 -16.41 2.00 -16.03
CA PRO A 318 -15.10 2.61 -15.79
C PRO A 318 -14.47 3.00 -17.13
N GLU A 319 -14.00 4.26 -17.24
CA GLU A 319 -13.07 4.68 -18.30
C GLU A 319 -11.68 4.11 -18.07
#